data_3fc81a9eb52fec85496370bffe623d9c
#
_entry.id   3fc81a9eb52fec85496370bffe623d9c
#
_cell.length_a   1.000
_cell.length_b   1.000
_cell.length_c   1.000
_cell.angle_alpha   90.00
_cell.angle_beta   90.00
_cell.angle_gamma   90.00
#
_symmetry.space_group_name_H-M   'P 1'
#
loop_
_entity.id
_entity.type
_entity.pdbx_description
1 polymer ?
#
loop_
_entity_poly.entity_id
_entity_poly.type
_entity_poly.pdbx_seq_one_letter_code
_entity_poly.pdbx_strand_id
1 'polypeptide(L)'
;MKFVAGLTCHLCGATYPAEASWVCSGCLGPLEVSYDYSAIRKTISRSVIESRPRSLWRYLELLPVREPLTGFNSGYTPLVRATRLARELGVTELYLKDDSVNHPTFSYKDRVVSIAATRAVELGFQVFGCASTGNLAGSVAAHAARAV
;
A
#
# COMPACT_ATOMS: atom_id res chain seq x y z
N MET A 1 -6.57 -13.87 2.07
CA MET A 1 -5.54 -13.30 1.17
C MET A 1 -4.96 -14.44 0.35
N LYS A 2 -5.19 -14.41 -0.96
CA LYS A 2 -4.95 -15.59 -1.83
C LYS A 2 -3.45 -15.92 -2.00
N PHE A 3 -2.60 -14.91 -1.97
CA PHE A 3 -1.18 -15.04 -2.32
C PHE A 3 -0.21 -14.67 -1.19
N VAL A 4 -0.73 -14.34 -0.01
CA VAL A 4 0.11 -14.07 1.17
C VAL A 4 0.50 -15.40 1.79
N ALA A 5 1.80 -15.67 1.87
CA ALA A 5 2.36 -16.87 2.47
C ALA A 5 2.52 -16.74 4.00
N GLY A 6 2.65 -15.53 4.51
CA GLY A 6 2.85 -15.25 5.93
C GLY A 6 3.57 -13.91 6.15
N LEU A 7 4.22 -13.79 7.30
CA LEU A 7 5.10 -12.67 7.62
C LEU A 7 6.52 -13.19 7.85
N THR A 8 7.52 -12.39 7.50
CA THR A 8 8.93 -12.72 7.73
C THR A 8 9.64 -11.54 8.40
N CYS A 9 10.42 -11.82 9.43
CA CYS A 9 11.22 -10.79 10.08
C CYS A 9 12.36 -10.33 9.15
N HIS A 10 12.43 -9.04 8.91
CA HIS A 10 13.47 -8.44 8.07
C HIS A 10 14.90 -8.65 8.65
N LEU A 11 15.04 -8.72 9.98
CA LEU A 11 16.36 -8.81 10.64
C LEU A 11 16.85 -10.25 10.82
N CYS A 12 15.99 -11.15 11.32
CA CYS A 12 16.43 -12.51 11.69
C CYS A 12 15.86 -13.63 10.82
N GLY A 13 14.96 -13.30 9.87
CA GLY A 13 14.35 -14.28 8.97
C GLY A 13 13.27 -15.17 9.59
N ALA A 14 12.92 -15.00 10.88
CA ALA A 14 11.85 -15.77 11.52
C ALA A 14 10.52 -15.55 10.80
N THR A 15 9.74 -16.62 10.62
CA THR A 15 8.45 -16.60 9.90
C THR A 15 7.28 -16.70 10.87
N TYR A 16 6.16 -16.06 10.49
CA TYR A 16 4.93 -15.96 11.28
C TYR A 16 3.69 -16.13 10.38
N PRO A 17 2.56 -16.58 10.93
CA PRO A 17 1.31 -16.53 10.22
C PRO A 17 0.89 -15.08 9.90
N ALA A 18 0.05 -14.91 8.87
CA ALA A 18 -0.44 -13.60 8.42
C ALA A 18 -1.55 -13.05 9.33
N GLU A 19 -1.25 -12.89 10.60
CA GLU A 19 -2.13 -12.40 11.66
C GLU A 19 -1.80 -10.94 12.03
N ALA A 20 -2.47 -10.42 13.08
CA ALA A 20 -2.24 -9.07 13.59
C ALA A 20 -0.93 -9.00 14.40
N SER A 21 0.19 -9.08 13.69
CA SER A 21 1.53 -8.96 14.26
C SER A 21 2.37 -8.01 13.39
N TRP A 22 3.20 -7.18 14.01
CA TRP A 22 4.02 -6.17 13.32
C TRP A 22 5.49 -6.14 13.74
N VAL A 23 5.84 -6.84 14.83
CA VAL A 23 7.22 -6.98 15.29
C VAL A 23 7.55 -8.45 15.57
N CYS A 24 8.78 -8.81 15.33
CA CYS A 24 9.31 -10.13 15.64
C CYS A 24 9.39 -10.36 17.15
N SER A 25 8.86 -11.46 17.66
CA SER A 25 8.92 -11.80 19.08
C SER A 25 10.34 -12.14 19.56
N GLY A 26 11.24 -12.53 18.66
CA GLY A 26 12.60 -12.92 18.99
C GLY A 26 13.60 -11.77 18.99
N CYS A 27 13.50 -10.81 18.07
CA CYS A 27 14.49 -9.74 17.91
C CYS A 27 13.91 -8.33 17.81
N LEU A 28 12.58 -8.19 17.94
CA LEU A 28 11.83 -6.94 17.80
C LEU A 28 11.98 -6.25 16.42
N GLY A 29 12.52 -6.96 15.43
CA GLY A 29 12.63 -6.48 14.06
C GLY A 29 11.26 -6.34 13.38
N PRO A 30 11.13 -5.46 12.37
CA PRO A 30 9.89 -5.30 11.63
C PRO A 30 9.54 -6.58 10.85
N LEU A 31 8.24 -6.88 10.78
CA LEU A 31 7.72 -7.97 9.99
C LEU A 31 7.28 -7.47 8.61
N GLU A 32 7.68 -8.18 7.58
CA GLU A 32 7.31 -7.93 6.19
C GLU A 32 6.37 -9.03 5.69
N VAL A 33 5.47 -8.66 4.79
CA VAL A 33 4.55 -9.62 4.17
C VAL A 33 5.29 -10.46 3.15
N SER A 34 5.23 -11.78 3.31
CA SER A 34 5.77 -12.75 2.36
C SER A 34 4.68 -13.20 1.38
N TYR A 35 5.01 -13.26 0.10
CA TYR A 35 4.10 -13.62 -0.96
C TYR A 35 4.55 -14.88 -1.72
N ASP A 36 3.60 -15.67 -2.19
CA ASP A 36 3.84 -16.69 -3.21
C ASP A 36 3.92 -16.02 -4.60
N TYR A 37 5.10 -15.51 -4.92
CA TYR A 37 5.35 -14.88 -6.23
C TYR A 37 5.21 -15.86 -7.39
N SER A 38 5.38 -17.16 -7.18
CA SER A 38 5.21 -18.19 -8.22
C SER A 38 3.73 -18.34 -8.60
N ALA A 39 2.85 -18.32 -7.62
CA ALA A 39 1.41 -18.32 -7.85
C ALA A 39 0.93 -16.98 -8.45
N ILE A 40 1.43 -15.84 -7.96
CA ILE A 40 1.10 -14.51 -8.49
C ILE A 40 1.47 -14.42 -9.98
N ARG A 41 2.67 -14.86 -10.38
CA ARG A 41 3.15 -14.82 -11.77
C ARG A 41 2.23 -15.56 -12.75
N LYS A 42 1.51 -16.57 -12.28
CA LYS A 42 0.56 -17.34 -13.11
C LYS A 42 -0.78 -16.64 -13.32
N THR A 43 -1.10 -15.63 -12.51
CA THR A 43 -2.42 -14.97 -12.48
C THR A 43 -2.41 -13.53 -12.95
N ILE A 44 -1.26 -12.87 -12.95
CA ILE A 44 -1.11 -11.44 -13.26
C ILE A 44 -0.21 -11.26 -14.48
N SER A 45 -0.63 -10.36 -15.37
CA SER A 45 0.16 -9.90 -16.51
C SER A 45 -0.03 -8.40 -16.68
N ARG A 46 0.78 -7.76 -17.53
CA ARG A 46 0.61 -6.34 -17.84
C ARG A 46 -0.79 -6.06 -18.38
N SER A 47 -1.29 -6.86 -19.31
CA SER A 47 -2.63 -6.69 -19.89
C SER A 47 -3.75 -6.83 -18.85
N VAL A 48 -3.63 -7.77 -17.91
CA VAL A 48 -4.56 -7.91 -16.79
C VAL A 48 -4.55 -6.66 -15.90
N ILE A 49 -3.37 -6.14 -15.55
CA ILE A 49 -3.27 -4.92 -14.76
C ILE A 49 -3.85 -3.71 -15.50
N GLU A 50 -3.56 -3.57 -16.80
CA GLU A 50 -4.01 -2.45 -17.62
C GLU A 50 -5.52 -2.43 -17.84
N SER A 51 -6.17 -3.58 -17.88
CA SER A 51 -7.64 -3.71 -18.01
C SER A 51 -8.43 -3.29 -16.77
N ARG A 52 -7.79 -3.17 -15.61
CA ARG A 52 -8.43 -2.86 -14.33
C ARG A 52 -8.60 -1.36 -14.10
N PRO A 53 -9.54 -0.95 -13.23
CA PRO A 53 -9.71 0.45 -12.83
C PRO A 53 -8.39 1.11 -12.37
N ARG A 54 -8.25 2.40 -12.69
CA ARG A 54 -7.04 3.18 -12.43
C ARG A 54 -6.93 3.57 -10.96
N SER A 55 -6.43 2.65 -10.14
CA SER A 55 -6.20 2.85 -8.71
C SER A 55 -5.11 1.89 -8.20
N LEU A 56 -4.72 2.02 -6.94
CA LEU A 56 -3.87 1.09 -6.21
C LEU A 56 -4.39 -0.36 -6.31
N TRP A 57 -5.70 -0.55 -6.27
CA TRP A 57 -6.37 -1.85 -6.23
C TRP A 57 -6.18 -2.70 -7.50
N ARG A 58 -5.70 -2.11 -8.57
CA ARG A 58 -5.34 -2.86 -9.80
C ARG A 58 -4.23 -3.90 -9.59
N TYR A 59 -3.49 -3.79 -8.49
CA TYR A 59 -2.39 -4.68 -8.09
C TYR A 59 -2.79 -5.62 -6.95
N LEU A 60 -4.05 -6.01 -6.84
CA LEU A 60 -4.62 -6.71 -5.67
C LEU A 60 -3.85 -7.97 -5.28
N GLU A 61 -3.29 -8.71 -6.23
CA GLU A 61 -2.49 -9.92 -5.97
C GLU A 61 -1.18 -9.62 -5.19
N LEU A 62 -0.70 -8.39 -5.28
CA LEU A 62 0.51 -7.90 -4.59
C LEU A 62 0.19 -7.13 -3.31
N LEU A 63 -1.07 -7.12 -2.88
CA LEU A 63 -1.51 -6.42 -1.69
C LEU A 63 -1.92 -7.41 -0.59
N PRO A 64 -1.65 -7.10 0.71
CA PRO A 64 -1.93 -8.00 1.82
C PRO A 64 -3.39 -7.88 2.31
N VAL A 65 -4.33 -7.83 1.37
CA VAL A 65 -5.77 -7.71 1.62
C VAL A 65 -6.54 -8.65 0.68
N ARG A 66 -7.81 -8.93 0.98
CA ARG A 66 -8.67 -9.75 0.13
C ARG A 66 -9.32 -8.94 -0.97
N GLU A 67 -9.87 -7.77 -0.60
CA GLU A 67 -10.59 -6.86 -1.49
C GLU A 67 -10.54 -5.43 -0.95
N PRO A 68 -10.82 -4.41 -1.78
CA PRO A 68 -10.92 -3.02 -1.31
C PRO A 68 -12.16 -2.81 -0.44
N LEU A 69 -12.00 -2.41 0.82
CA LEU A 69 -13.12 -2.15 1.74
C LEU A 69 -13.35 -0.66 2.03
N THR A 70 -12.33 0.18 1.90
CA THR A 70 -12.47 1.62 2.18
C THR A 70 -13.17 2.41 1.07
N GLY A 71 -13.28 1.85 -0.12
CA GLY A 71 -13.96 2.45 -1.27
C GLY A 71 -13.28 3.68 -1.87
N PHE A 72 -12.07 4.05 -1.47
CA PHE A 72 -11.29 5.10 -2.11
C PHE A 72 -10.41 4.58 -3.23
N ASN A 73 -10.31 5.37 -4.31
CA ASN A 73 -9.45 5.07 -5.46
C ASN A 73 -8.08 5.74 -5.31
N SER A 74 -7.38 5.46 -4.21
CA SER A 74 -6.01 5.95 -3.99
C SER A 74 -5.03 5.37 -5.00
N GLY A 75 -3.97 6.10 -5.28
CA GLY A 75 -2.96 5.70 -6.25
C GLY A 75 -3.28 6.09 -7.69
N TYR A 76 -2.53 5.54 -8.63
CA TYR A 76 -2.57 5.90 -10.05
C TYR A 76 -2.39 7.41 -10.30
N THR A 77 -1.59 8.06 -9.48
CA THR A 77 -1.28 9.48 -9.59
C THR A 77 -0.48 9.78 -10.87
N PRO A 78 -0.49 11.01 -11.39
CA PRO A 78 0.20 11.38 -12.61
C PRO A 78 1.69 11.07 -12.57
N LEU A 79 2.27 10.71 -13.71
CA LEU A 79 3.69 10.66 -13.95
C LEU A 79 4.06 11.85 -14.85
N VAL A 80 4.61 12.90 -14.25
CA VAL A 80 4.86 14.19 -14.91
C VAL A 80 6.30 14.28 -15.36
N ARG A 81 6.54 14.57 -16.65
CA ARG A 81 7.88 14.82 -17.16
C ARG A 81 8.36 16.22 -16.72
N ALA A 82 9.45 16.26 -15.95
CA ALA A 82 10.02 17.49 -15.36
C ALA A 82 11.21 18.00 -16.18
N THR A 83 10.95 18.45 -17.41
CA THR A 83 12.00 18.85 -18.38
C THR A 83 12.91 19.97 -17.88
N ARG A 84 12.37 20.98 -17.19
CA ARG A 84 13.17 22.08 -16.64
C ARG A 84 14.11 21.57 -15.55
N LEU A 85 13.57 20.81 -14.59
CA LEU A 85 14.35 20.25 -13.49
C LEU A 85 15.41 19.25 -13.99
N ALA A 86 15.09 18.45 -15.02
CA ALA A 86 16.05 17.56 -15.65
C ALA A 86 17.26 18.33 -16.19
N ARG A 87 17.02 19.46 -16.85
CA ARG A 87 18.09 20.33 -17.39
C ARG A 87 18.95 20.92 -16.27
N GLU A 88 18.34 21.44 -15.22
CA GLU A 88 19.06 22.01 -14.06
C GLU A 88 19.95 20.97 -13.36
N LEU A 89 19.48 19.71 -13.30
CA LEU A 89 20.21 18.60 -12.69
C LEU A 89 21.19 17.88 -13.63
N GLY A 90 21.24 18.27 -14.92
CA GLY A 90 22.13 17.65 -15.91
C GLY A 90 21.77 16.20 -16.24
N VAL A 91 20.51 15.78 -16.07
CA VAL A 91 20.02 14.44 -16.41
C VAL A 91 19.21 14.48 -17.70
N THR A 92 19.26 13.39 -18.48
CA THR A 92 18.59 13.30 -19.80
C THR A 92 17.06 13.36 -19.67
N GLU A 93 16.51 12.64 -18.70
CA GLU A 93 15.08 12.60 -18.42
C GLU A 93 14.83 12.53 -16.92
N LEU A 94 13.77 13.20 -16.49
CA LEU A 94 13.29 13.18 -15.11
C LEU A 94 11.77 13.11 -15.12
N TYR A 95 11.24 12.18 -14.36
CA TYR A 95 9.80 12.03 -14.16
C TYR A 95 9.46 12.12 -12.67
N LEU A 96 8.43 12.87 -12.34
CA LEU A 96 7.88 13.01 -11.00
C LEU A 96 6.60 12.21 -10.88
N LYS A 97 6.55 11.30 -9.91
CA LYS A 97 5.31 10.65 -9.50
C LYS A 97 4.57 11.58 -8.56
N ASP A 98 3.56 12.27 -9.06
CA ASP A 98 2.90 13.37 -8.35
C ASP A 98 1.84 12.86 -7.38
N ASP A 99 2.24 12.55 -6.16
CA ASP A 99 1.33 12.14 -5.09
C ASP A 99 0.69 13.33 -4.33
N SER A 100 0.98 14.59 -4.72
CA SER A 100 0.28 15.77 -4.17
C SER A 100 -1.18 15.85 -4.58
N VAL A 101 -1.59 15.08 -5.58
CA VAL A 101 -2.99 14.95 -6.03
C VAL A 101 -3.59 13.58 -5.70
N ASN A 102 -2.95 12.79 -4.84
CA ASN A 102 -3.43 11.47 -4.46
C ASN A 102 -4.71 11.57 -3.62
N HIS A 103 -5.73 10.83 -4.00
CA HIS A 103 -7.04 10.85 -3.32
C HIS A 103 -7.06 9.91 -2.11
N PRO A 104 -7.72 10.25 -0.98
CA PRO A 104 -8.59 11.42 -0.77
C PRO A 104 -7.91 12.64 -0.12
N THR A 105 -6.71 12.52 0.47
CA THR A 105 -6.15 13.57 1.32
C THR A 105 -4.92 14.27 0.73
N PHE A 106 -4.70 14.09 -0.57
CA PHE A 106 -3.61 14.72 -1.32
C PHE A 106 -2.23 14.37 -0.78
N SER A 107 -2.08 13.12 -0.32
CA SER A 107 -0.84 12.61 0.26
C SER A 107 -0.55 11.17 -0.20
N TYR A 108 0.73 10.83 -0.32
CA TYR A 108 1.15 9.44 -0.53
C TYR A 108 0.72 8.50 0.62
N LYS A 109 0.39 9.05 1.80
CA LYS A 109 -0.12 8.28 2.94
C LYS A 109 -1.41 7.53 2.63
N ASP A 110 -2.22 8.04 1.72
CA ASP A 110 -3.45 7.36 1.30
C ASP A 110 -3.21 5.98 0.69
N ARG A 111 -2.04 5.73 0.08
CA ARG A 111 -1.67 4.40 -0.42
C ARG A 111 -1.54 3.39 0.71
N VAL A 112 -0.78 3.75 1.73
CA VAL A 112 -0.52 2.88 2.89
C VAL A 112 -1.77 2.70 3.73
N VAL A 113 -2.47 3.81 4.00
CA VAL A 113 -3.66 3.80 4.87
C VAL A 113 -4.83 3.08 4.22
N SER A 114 -5.01 3.16 2.89
CA SER A 114 -6.02 2.37 2.18
C SER A 114 -5.88 0.87 2.48
N ILE A 115 -4.64 0.37 2.43
CA ILE A 115 -4.34 -1.04 2.69
C ILE A 115 -4.47 -1.35 4.18
N ALA A 116 -3.88 -0.50 5.04
CA ALA A 116 -3.90 -0.71 6.48
C ALA A 116 -5.32 -0.70 7.06
N ALA A 117 -6.16 0.25 6.64
CA ALA A 117 -7.55 0.31 7.05
C ALA A 117 -8.36 -0.90 6.55
N THR A 118 -8.21 -1.28 5.29
CA THR A 118 -8.83 -2.49 4.74
C THR A 118 -8.41 -3.72 5.54
N ARG A 119 -7.12 -3.87 5.81
CA ARG A 119 -6.61 -5.02 6.58
C ARG A 119 -7.10 -5.02 8.02
N ALA A 120 -7.18 -3.86 8.66
CA ALA A 120 -7.69 -3.73 10.02
C ALA A 120 -9.17 -4.17 10.12
N VAL A 121 -10.00 -3.78 9.15
CA VAL A 121 -11.40 -4.26 9.07
C VAL A 121 -11.46 -5.77 8.86
N GLU A 122 -10.65 -6.34 7.97
CA GLU A 122 -10.55 -7.79 7.76
C GLU A 122 -10.16 -8.57 9.04
N LEU A 123 -9.39 -7.93 9.92
CA LEU A 123 -8.97 -8.47 11.22
C LEU A 123 -9.97 -8.21 12.34
N GLY A 124 -11.09 -7.51 12.06
CA GLY A 124 -12.15 -7.21 13.02
C GLY A 124 -11.90 -6.00 13.91
N PHE A 125 -10.90 -5.17 13.60
CA PHE A 125 -10.69 -3.91 14.34
C PHE A 125 -11.79 -2.89 14.01
N GLN A 126 -12.29 -2.23 15.03
CA GLN A 126 -13.36 -1.22 14.93
C GLN A 126 -12.86 0.20 15.21
N VAL A 127 -11.63 0.35 15.69
CA VAL A 127 -11.06 1.64 16.06
C VAL A 127 -9.69 1.79 15.37
N PHE A 128 -9.48 2.94 14.74
CA PHE A 128 -8.22 3.32 14.12
C PHE A 128 -7.57 4.45 14.90
N GLY A 129 -6.33 4.25 15.31
CA GLY A 129 -5.54 5.25 15.99
C GLY A 129 -4.16 5.42 15.35
N CYS A 130 -3.62 6.64 15.37
CA CYS A 130 -2.26 6.90 14.94
C CYS A 130 -1.63 8.07 15.70
N ALA A 131 -0.33 7.98 15.98
CA ALA A 131 0.46 9.05 16.57
C ALA A 131 0.98 9.99 15.46
N SER A 132 0.12 10.89 14.98
CA SER A 132 0.48 11.84 13.93
C SER A 132 -0.37 13.11 14.02
N THR A 133 0.22 14.25 13.70
CA THR A 133 -0.45 15.56 13.59
C THR A 133 -0.52 16.07 12.14
N GLY A 134 -0.15 15.26 11.17
CA GLY A 134 -0.06 15.65 9.77
C GLY A 134 -0.77 14.68 8.82
N ASN A 135 -0.18 14.47 7.65
CA ASN A 135 -0.77 13.71 6.55
C ASN A 135 -1.21 12.28 6.92
N LEU A 136 -0.53 11.61 7.86
CA LEU A 136 -0.97 10.30 8.31
C LEU A 136 -2.29 10.39 9.07
N ALA A 137 -2.43 11.37 9.99
CA ALA A 137 -3.66 11.58 10.74
C ALA A 137 -4.85 11.90 9.82
N GLY A 138 -4.66 12.82 8.86
CA GLY A 138 -5.69 13.15 7.87
C GLY A 138 -6.11 11.94 7.04
N SER A 139 -5.16 11.16 6.57
CA SER A 139 -5.44 9.95 5.79
C SER A 139 -6.17 8.88 6.64
N VAL A 140 -5.71 8.63 7.88
CA VAL A 140 -6.38 7.68 8.78
C VAL A 140 -7.82 8.11 9.07
N ALA A 141 -8.05 9.39 9.36
CA ALA A 141 -9.40 9.91 9.61
C ALA A 141 -10.34 9.71 8.41
N ALA A 142 -9.87 10.05 7.18
CA ALA A 142 -10.66 9.89 5.97
C ALA A 142 -11.00 8.41 5.69
N HIS A 143 -10.02 7.52 5.79
CA HIS A 143 -10.22 6.09 5.55
C HIS A 143 -11.05 5.42 6.65
N ALA A 144 -10.88 5.81 7.91
CA ALA A 144 -11.70 5.33 9.02
C ALA A 144 -13.17 5.69 8.83
N ALA A 145 -13.47 6.96 8.53
CA ALA A 145 -14.84 7.43 8.29
C ALA A 145 -15.53 6.72 7.10
N ARG A 146 -14.78 6.09 6.21
CA ARG A 146 -15.31 5.35 5.06
C ARG A 146 -15.42 3.84 5.30
N ALA A 147 -14.65 3.32 6.25
CA ALA A 147 -14.59 1.88 6.56
C ALA A 147 -15.66 1.42 7.56
N VAL A 148 -16.35 2.36 8.23
CA VAL A 148 -17.38 2.11 9.25
C VAL A 148 -18.77 2.20 8.67
#